data_d676404c89171a0b51741fb8a8de050a
#
_entry.id   d676404c89171a0b51741fb8a8de050a
#
_cell.length_a   1.000
_cell.length_b   1.000
_cell.length_c   1.000
_cell.angle_alpha   90.00
_cell.angle_beta   90.00
_cell.angle_gamma   90.00
#
_symmetry.space_group_name_H-M   'P 1'
#
loop_
_entity.id
_entity.type
_entity.pdbx_description
1 polymer ?
#
loop_
_entity_poly.entity_id
_entity_poly.type
_entity_poly.pdbx_seq_one_letter_code
_entity_poly.pdbx_strand_id
1 'polypeptide(L)'
;MPKFSIISFVLVLLIGNVPAQAETWQPSSGREQVPIWPGAVPDAISAPKAESVAPRDGHGGWLQVSDVSQPTMTVYPPKGRNTEAAVVVFPGGGFKVLAMDLEGTEICDWLTSRGIACVLLKYRVPNGNHHWDEQCQCHITPKVPRALQDAQRTIRLVRSKAQELHINPGKIGVIGFSAGGYLVAQTSNMVAPTYQSVDAIDKLSSRPDFAIALYPGHLCRAGGKFDPGIRVTSQAPPTFLLQAWDDPVDPICNSILYARALDQAGVPAELHLFAKGGHAFGLRDKEHPVSSWPSLVENWLKDIGML
;
A
#
# COMPACT_ATOMS: atom_id res chain seq x y z
N MET A 1 10.89 83.47 -10.04
CA MET A 1 9.97 82.33 -9.84
C MET A 1 10.74 81.05 -10.13
N PRO A 2 11.09 80.19 -9.14
CA PRO A 2 11.81 78.95 -9.36
C PRO A 2 10.84 77.84 -9.74
N LYS A 3 11.18 77.10 -10.80
CA LYS A 3 10.46 75.92 -11.27
C LYS A 3 10.89 74.71 -10.43
N PHE A 4 9.97 74.15 -9.68
CA PHE A 4 10.18 72.87 -8.99
C PHE A 4 9.93 71.71 -9.98
N SER A 5 10.97 70.90 -10.23
CA SER A 5 10.86 69.68 -10.98
C SER A 5 10.53 68.50 -10.02
N ILE A 6 9.37 67.93 -10.19
CA ILE A 6 8.95 66.72 -9.45
C ILE A 6 9.55 65.48 -10.15
N ILE A 7 10.52 64.84 -9.47
CA ILE A 7 11.05 63.55 -9.92
C ILE A 7 10.16 62.45 -9.33
N SER A 8 9.36 61.79 -10.18
CA SER A 8 8.59 60.60 -9.78
C SER A 8 9.51 59.38 -9.74
N PHE A 9 9.73 58.84 -8.57
CA PHE A 9 10.37 57.52 -8.41
C PHE A 9 9.33 56.41 -8.68
N VAL A 10 9.52 55.69 -9.76
CA VAL A 10 8.77 54.44 -10.03
C VAL A 10 9.45 53.28 -9.27
N LEU A 11 8.80 52.86 -8.19
CA LEU A 11 9.22 51.67 -7.47
C LEU A 11 8.80 50.41 -8.24
N VAL A 12 9.73 49.76 -8.95
CA VAL A 12 9.50 48.46 -9.61
C VAL A 12 9.57 47.37 -8.54
N LEU A 13 8.42 46.88 -8.11
CA LEU A 13 8.30 45.69 -7.28
C LEU A 13 8.67 44.45 -8.16
N LEU A 14 9.87 43.95 -7.99
CA LEU A 14 10.26 42.62 -8.49
C LEU A 14 9.52 41.57 -7.64
N ILE A 15 8.39 41.08 -8.14
CA ILE A 15 7.72 39.91 -7.62
C ILE A 15 8.60 38.71 -8.04
N GLY A 16 9.50 38.28 -7.17
CA GLY A 16 10.26 37.07 -7.34
C GLY A 16 9.27 35.90 -7.34
N ASN A 17 9.17 35.15 -8.46
CA ASN A 17 8.54 33.85 -8.48
C ASN A 17 9.33 32.91 -7.56
N VAL A 18 8.88 32.71 -6.33
CA VAL A 18 9.32 31.61 -5.49
C VAL A 18 8.78 30.34 -6.15
N PRO A 19 9.62 29.42 -6.61
CA PRO A 19 9.13 28.16 -7.13
C PRO A 19 8.30 27.48 -6.05
N ALA A 20 7.06 27.10 -6.39
CA ALA A 20 6.22 26.31 -5.50
C ALA A 20 7.00 25.06 -5.11
N GLN A 21 7.36 24.95 -3.84
CA GLN A 21 8.01 23.79 -3.28
C GLN A 21 7.02 22.63 -3.46
N ALA A 22 7.44 21.53 -4.09
CA ALA A 22 6.59 20.35 -4.26
C ALA A 22 6.09 19.93 -2.86
N GLU A 23 4.78 19.91 -2.68
CA GLU A 23 4.20 19.50 -1.40
C GLU A 23 4.50 18.02 -1.20
N THR A 24 5.10 17.68 -0.06
CA THR A 24 5.22 16.32 0.41
C THR A 24 3.90 15.87 1.03
N TRP A 25 3.51 14.62 0.82
CA TRP A 25 2.29 14.10 1.41
C TRP A 25 2.34 14.17 2.94
N GLN A 26 1.24 14.68 3.52
CA GLN A 26 1.06 14.74 4.96
C GLN A 26 -0.24 14.01 5.35
N PRO A 27 -0.24 13.24 6.44
CA PRO A 27 -1.47 12.67 6.98
C PRO A 27 -2.38 13.78 7.53
N SER A 28 -3.63 13.44 7.80
CA SER A 28 -4.57 14.37 8.44
C SER A 28 -4.01 14.92 9.75
N SER A 29 -4.47 16.13 10.13
CA SER A 29 -4.06 16.83 11.35
C SER A 29 -4.06 15.91 12.58
N GLY A 30 -3.01 15.99 13.39
CA GLY A 30 -2.81 15.19 14.60
C GLY A 30 -2.23 13.79 14.36
N ARG A 31 -1.78 13.48 13.15
CA ARG A 31 -1.06 12.25 12.82
C ARG A 31 0.37 12.55 12.41
N GLU A 32 1.28 11.67 12.78
CA GLU A 32 2.69 11.79 12.43
C GLU A 32 3.10 10.72 11.44
N GLN A 33 3.99 11.08 10.52
CA GLN A 33 4.73 10.15 9.70
C GLN A 33 5.99 9.70 10.45
N VAL A 34 6.01 8.43 10.85
CA VAL A 34 7.16 7.85 11.55
C VAL A 34 8.08 7.19 10.53
N PRO A 35 9.37 7.61 10.44
CA PRO A 35 10.35 6.90 9.62
C PRO A 35 10.46 5.43 10.05
N ILE A 36 10.48 4.52 9.09
CA ILE A 36 10.55 3.08 9.42
C ILE A 36 11.99 2.57 9.58
N TRP A 37 12.97 3.31 9.09
CA TRP A 37 14.39 2.99 9.22
C TRP A 37 15.06 3.92 10.24
N PRO A 38 15.89 3.39 11.14
CA PRO A 38 16.53 4.20 12.19
C PRO A 38 17.68 5.08 11.67
N GLY A 39 18.04 4.91 10.41
CA GLY A 39 19.13 5.63 9.74
C GLY A 39 18.98 5.57 8.23
N ALA A 40 20.06 5.33 7.51
CA ALA A 40 20.03 5.19 6.06
C ALA A 40 19.13 4.02 5.64
N VAL A 41 18.29 4.24 4.63
CA VAL A 41 17.45 3.18 4.06
C VAL A 41 18.32 2.18 3.29
N PRO A 42 18.05 0.86 3.38
CA PRO A 42 18.78 -0.13 2.57
C PRO A 42 18.52 0.13 1.08
N ASP A 43 19.53 -0.16 0.25
CA ASP A 43 19.47 0.02 -1.21
C ASP A 43 18.98 1.43 -1.63
N ALA A 44 19.46 2.46 -0.93
CA ALA A 44 19.15 3.85 -1.23
C ALA A 44 19.48 4.20 -2.69
N ILE A 45 18.64 5.04 -3.31
CA ILE A 45 18.91 5.57 -4.65
C ILE A 45 19.89 6.74 -4.49
N SER A 46 20.93 6.78 -5.34
CA SER A 46 21.77 7.97 -5.46
C SER A 46 20.97 9.09 -6.13
N ALA A 47 21.01 10.29 -5.54
CA ALA A 47 20.28 11.47 -6.03
C ALA A 47 18.77 11.23 -6.26
N PRO A 48 18.00 10.93 -5.21
CA PRO A 48 16.56 10.75 -5.33
C PRO A 48 15.90 12.08 -5.72
N LYS A 49 14.84 11.99 -6.52
CA LYS A 49 13.94 13.14 -6.75
C LYS A 49 13.20 13.47 -5.46
N ALA A 50 12.76 14.72 -5.35
CA ALA A 50 11.90 15.15 -4.26
C ALA A 50 10.53 14.46 -4.38
N GLU A 51 10.01 13.98 -3.24
CA GLU A 51 8.63 13.49 -3.14
C GLU A 51 7.65 14.57 -3.62
N SER A 52 6.63 14.16 -4.34
CA SER A 52 5.60 15.07 -4.83
C SER A 52 4.20 14.46 -4.69
N VAL A 53 3.22 15.34 -4.49
CA VAL A 53 1.79 15.01 -4.43
C VAL A 53 1.09 15.66 -5.62
N ALA A 54 0.26 14.92 -6.31
CA ALA A 54 -0.54 15.42 -7.41
C ALA A 54 -1.93 14.77 -7.42
N PRO A 55 -2.98 15.52 -7.79
CA PRO A 55 -4.28 14.93 -8.07
C PRO A 55 -4.22 14.08 -9.34
N ARG A 56 -5.03 13.03 -9.38
CA ARG A 56 -5.24 12.17 -10.55
C ARG A 56 -6.72 12.07 -10.85
N ASP A 57 -7.06 12.00 -12.13
CA ASP A 57 -8.41 11.74 -12.59
C ASP A 57 -8.81 10.27 -12.40
N GLY A 58 -10.11 10.02 -12.50
CA GLY A 58 -10.70 8.69 -12.30
C GLY A 58 -11.13 8.45 -10.84
N HIS A 59 -12.12 7.59 -10.66
CA HIS A 59 -12.69 7.22 -9.33
C HIS A 59 -13.06 8.43 -8.45
N GLY A 60 -13.53 9.53 -9.05
CA GLY A 60 -13.86 10.77 -8.33
C GLY A 60 -12.65 11.64 -7.98
N GLY A 61 -11.50 11.40 -8.60
CA GLY A 61 -10.22 12.06 -8.32
C GLY A 61 -9.51 11.44 -7.10
N TRP A 62 -8.20 11.22 -7.17
CA TRP A 62 -7.42 10.64 -6.07
C TRP A 62 -6.03 11.26 -5.98
N LEU A 63 -5.37 11.12 -4.83
CA LEU A 63 -4.06 11.69 -4.57
C LEU A 63 -2.95 10.68 -4.89
N GLN A 64 -2.12 11.04 -5.87
CA GLN A 64 -0.89 10.34 -6.20
C GLN A 64 0.26 10.90 -5.38
N VAL A 65 1.03 10.02 -4.73
CA VAL A 65 2.34 10.35 -4.14
C VAL A 65 3.42 9.67 -4.94
N SER A 66 4.42 10.44 -5.38
CA SER A 66 5.50 9.99 -6.25
C SER A 66 6.87 10.22 -5.62
N ASP A 67 7.88 9.52 -6.12
CA ASP A 67 9.30 9.71 -5.76
C ASP A 67 9.58 9.60 -4.25
N VAL A 68 8.91 8.66 -3.58
CA VAL A 68 9.13 8.37 -2.17
C VAL A 68 10.47 7.68 -1.99
N SER A 69 11.46 8.39 -1.48
CA SER A 69 12.80 7.87 -1.16
C SER A 69 12.98 7.58 0.33
N GLN A 70 12.18 8.23 1.18
CA GLN A 70 12.17 8.05 2.64
C GLN A 70 10.81 7.46 3.05
N PRO A 71 10.77 6.13 3.27
CA PRO A 71 9.51 5.47 3.62
C PRO A 71 9.13 5.78 5.07
N THR A 72 7.82 5.95 5.28
CA THR A 72 7.24 6.25 6.59
C THR A 72 5.99 5.42 6.83
N MET A 73 5.65 5.21 8.09
CA MET A 73 4.34 4.69 8.48
C MET A 73 3.56 5.75 9.25
N THR A 74 2.24 5.74 9.08
CA THR A 74 1.31 6.56 9.87
C THR A 74 0.34 5.62 10.59
N VAL A 75 0.21 5.80 11.91
CA VAL A 75 -0.68 4.97 12.73
C VAL A 75 -2.01 5.68 12.96
N TYR A 76 -3.10 4.97 12.70
CA TYR A 76 -4.48 5.38 12.97
C TYR A 76 -5.06 4.44 14.03
N PRO A 77 -5.26 4.91 15.27
CA PRO A 77 -5.83 4.07 16.33
C PRO A 77 -7.30 3.73 16.05
N PRO A 78 -7.79 2.62 16.60
CA PRO A 78 -9.19 2.24 16.44
C PRO A 78 -10.13 3.30 17.00
N LYS A 79 -11.29 3.47 16.35
CA LYS A 79 -12.40 4.30 16.82
C LYS A 79 -13.37 3.43 17.62
N GLY A 80 -13.67 3.80 18.86
CA GLY A 80 -14.57 3.04 19.73
C GLY A 80 -13.93 1.77 20.31
N ARG A 81 -14.62 0.62 20.13
CA ARG A 81 -14.13 -0.67 20.64
C ARG A 81 -12.83 -1.06 19.92
N ASN A 82 -11.81 -1.44 20.70
CA ASN A 82 -10.58 -1.99 20.15
C ASN A 82 -10.68 -3.53 20.05
N THR A 83 -10.45 -4.09 18.86
CA THR A 83 -10.42 -5.53 18.60
C THR A 83 -9.04 -6.14 18.86
N GLU A 84 -8.06 -5.31 19.20
CA GLU A 84 -6.64 -5.65 19.33
C GLU A 84 -5.99 -6.12 18.01
N ALA A 85 -6.71 -6.08 16.89
CA ALA A 85 -6.15 -6.34 15.57
C ALA A 85 -5.52 -5.07 14.98
N ALA A 86 -4.47 -5.26 14.18
CA ALA A 86 -3.88 -4.21 13.36
C ALA A 86 -3.76 -4.66 11.91
N VAL A 87 -3.88 -3.71 10.98
CA VAL A 87 -3.70 -3.96 9.55
C VAL A 87 -2.72 -2.95 8.97
N VAL A 88 -1.66 -3.44 8.35
CA VAL A 88 -0.75 -2.61 7.56
C VAL A 88 -1.30 -2.50 6.14
N VAL A 89 -1.49 -1.26 5.69
CA VAL A 89 -2.09 -0.95 4.38
C VAL A 89 -1.00 -0.66 3.36
N PHE A 90 -1.06 -1.33 2.21
CA PHE A 90 -0.19 -1.15 1.06
C PHE A 90 -1.00 -0.56 -0.11
N PRO A 91 -0.98 0.77 -0.32
CA PRO A 91 -1.63 1.38 -1.47
C PRO A 91 -1.06 0.83 -2.79
N GLY A 92 -1.88 0.80 -3.84
CA GLY A 92 -1.43 0.51 -5.18
C GLY A 92 -0.81 1.71 -5.88
N GLY A 93 -0.67 1.60 -7.20
CA GLY A 93 -0.05 2.62 -8.06
C GLY A 93 1.07 2.06 -8.92
N GLY A 94 1.03 0.76 -9.22
CA GLY A 94 1.96 0.09 -10.15
C GLY A 94 3.42 0.13 -9.73
N PHE A 95 3.73 0.29 -8.44
CA PHE A 95 5.08 0.55 -7.93
C PHE A 95 5.76 1.79 -8.52
N LYS A 96 5.01 2.65 -9.19
CA LYS A 96 5.48 3.94 -9.73
C LYS A 96 5.12 5.08 -8.79
N VAL A 97 3.93 4.99 -8.21
CA VAL A 97 3.32 5.97 -7.31
C VAL A 97 2.54 5.25 -6.21
N LEU A 98 1.95 6.00 -5.29
CA LEU A 98 1.04 5.49 -4.26
C LEU A 98 -0.30 6.21 -4.33
N ALA A 99 -1.41 5.46 -4.36
CA ALA A 99 -2.78 5.97 -4.29
C ALA A 99 -3.16 6.24 -2.82
N MET A 100 -2.64 7.35 -2.26
CA MET A 100 -2.58 7.55 -0.80
C MET A 100 -3.92 7.81 -0.13
N ASP A 101 -4.92 8.37 -0.82
CA ASP A 101 -6.27 8.55 -0.28
C ASP A 101 -7.15 7.34 -0.60
N LEU A 102 -7.37 7.03 -1.87
CA LEU A 102 -8.25 5.98 -2.38
C LEU A 102 -7.99 4.60 -1.76
N GLU A 103 -6.71 4.22 -1.68
CA GLU A 103 -6.27 2.91 -1.21
C GLU A 103 -5.42 2.98 0.08
N GLY A 104 -5.41 4.13 0.71
CA GLY A 104 -4.65 4.42 1.93
C GLY A 104 -5.53 4.98 3.04
N THR A 105 -5.71 6.32 3.09
CA THR A 105 -6.41 6.96 4.21
C THR A 105 -7.88 6.57 4.32
N GLU A 106 -8.59 6.39 3.21
CA GLU A 106 -9.99 5.92 3.23
C GLU A 106 -10.10 4.50 3.79
N ILE A 107 -9.14 3.64 3.47
CA ILE A 107 -9.07 2.29 4.02
C ILE A 107 -8.79 2.32 5.53
N CYS A 108 -7.90 3.22 5.97
CA CYS A 108 -7.64 3.43 7.39
C CYS A 108 -8.88 3.94 8.13
N ASP A 109 -9.67 4.83 7.52
CA ASP A 109 -10.92 5.30 8.10
C ASP A 109 -11.94 4.17 8.26
N TRP A 110 -12.04 3.29 7.27
CA TRP A 110 -12.89 2.10 7.35
C TRP A 110 -12.41 1.14 8.44
N LEU A 111 -11.14 0.73 8.43
CA LEU A 111 -10.56 -0.19 9.42
C LEU A 111 -10.76 0.32 10.85
N THR A 112 -10.43 1.58 11.09
CA THR A 112 -10.55 2.18 12.42
C THR A 112 -11.99 2.27 12.88
N SER A 113 -12.95 2.48 11.97
CA SER A 113 -14.39 2.44 12.30
C SER A 113 -14.88 1.04 12.73
N ARG A 114 -14.12 0.00 12.39
CA ARG A 114 -14.36 -1.40 12.80
C ARG A 114 -13.57 -1.81 14.04
N GLY A 115 -12.88 -0.86 14.68
CA GLY A 115 -12.10 -1.13 15.88
C GLY A 115 -10.73 -1.78 15.60
N ILE A 116 -10.24 -1.72 14.36
CA ILE A 116 -8.95 -2.25 13.93
C ILE A 116 -7.95 -1.09 13.85
N ALA A 117 -6.77 -1.24 14.44
CA ALA A 117 -5.70 -0.27 14.24
C ALA A 117 -5.22 -0.31 12.79
N CYS A 118 -5.08 0.85 12.14
CA CYS A 118 -4.56 0.93 10.79
C CYS A 118 -3.14 1.51 10.79
N VAL A 119 -2.24 0.90 10.04
CA VAL A 119 -0.89 1.40 9.80
C VAL A 119 -0.71 1.61 8.29
N LEU A 120 -0.78 2.86 7.86
CA LEU A 120 -0.59 3.21 6.46
C LEU A 120 0.89 3.30 6.15
N LEU A 121 1.36 2.46 5.23
CA LEU A 121 2.75 2.45 4.78
C LEU A 121 2.90 3.28 3.50
N LYS A 122 3.67 4.35 3.59
CA LYS A 122 4.19 5.09 2.44
C LYS A 122 5.54 4.46 2.07
N TYR A 123 5.49 3.39 1.26
CA TYR A 123 6.70 2.67 0.84
C TYR A 123 7.40 3.35 -0.33
N ARG A 124 8.66 3.02 -0.53
CA ARG A 124 9.50 3.62 -1.58
C ARG A 124 8.98 3.33 -2.98
N VAL A 125 8.82 4.37 -3.78
CA VAL A 125 8.49 4.35 -5.21
C VAL A 125 9.29 5.45 -5.93
N PRO A 126 9.62 5.30 -7.22
CA PRO A 126 9.36 4.14 -8.07
C PRO A 126 10.24 2.95 -7.71
N ASN A 127 9.68 1.76 -7.92
CA ASN A 127 10.39 0.50 -7.76
C ASN A 127 10.32 -0.28 -9.07
N GLY A 128 11.47 -0.47 -9.69
CA GLY A 128 11.61 -1.34 -10.83
C GLY A 128 10.98 -0.86 -12.15
N ASN A 129 11.16 -1.65 -13.19
CA ASN A 129 10.70 -1.38 -14.55
C ASN A 129 9.37 -2.11 -14.82
N HIS A 130 8.34 -1.75 -14.08
CA HIS A 130 7.01 -2.23 -14.36
C HIS A 130 6.61 -1.86 -15.79
N HIS A 131 6.25 -2.83 -16.61
CA HIS A 131 5.88 -2.64 -17.99
C HIS A 131 4.81 -3.64 -18.42
N TRP A 132 4.08 -3.28 -19.46
CA TRP A 132 3.18 -4.18 -20.16
C TRP A 132 3.99 -5.14 -21.02
N ASP A 133 3.67 -6.41 -20.97
CA ASP A 133 4.26 -7.46 -21.80
C ASP A 133 3.20 -7.97 -22.78
N GLU A 134 3.46 -7.77 -24.07
CA GLU A 134 2.53 -8.15 -25.15
C GLU A 134 2.40 -9.68 -25.30
N GLN A 135 3.40 -10.43 -24.90
CA GLN A 135 3.37 -11.88 -25.05
C GLN A 135 2.42 -12.54 -24.04
N CYS A 136 2.41 -12.06 -22.80
CA CYS A 136 1.49 -12.56 -21.77
C CYS A 136 0.21 -11.76 -21.66
N GLN A 137 0.10 -10.63 -22.36
CA GLN A 137 -1.00 -9.67 -22.18
C GLN A 137 -1.19 -9.32 -20.69
N CYS A 138 -0.09 -9.04 -20.03
CA CYS A 138 -0.06 -8.80 -18.60
C CYS A 138 1.02 -7.79 -18.20
N HIS A 139 0.87 -7.19 -17.01
CA HIS A 139 1.92 -6.40 -16.43
C HIS A 139 3.02 -7.26 -15.81
N ILE A 140 4.26 -7.06 -16.24
CA ILE A 140 5.45 -7.63 -15.63
C ILE A 140 6.00 -6.65 -14.61
N THR A 141 6.09 -7.12 -13.37
CA THR A 141 6.80 -6.41 -12.31
C THR A 141 8.12 -7.12 -12.09
N PRO A 142 9.25 -6.47 -12.38
CA PRO A 142 10.53 -6.96 -11.93
C PRO A 142 10.58 -6.97 -10.40
N LYS A 143 11.59 -7.63 -9.85
CA LYS A 143 11.80 -7.64 -8.41
C LYS A 143 11.74 -6.21 -7.86
N VAL A 144 10.92 -6.00 -6.82
CA VAL A 144 10.74 -4.70 -6.15
C VAL A 144 11.31 -4.77 -4.72
N PRO A 145 12.62 -4.98 -4.55
CA PRO A 145 13.20 -5.30 -3.25
C PRO A 145 12.92 -4.22 -2.22
N ARG A 146 12.97 -2.95 -2.61
CA ARG A 146 12.80 -1.82 -1.68
C ARG A 146 11.40 -1.76 -1.08
N ALA A 147 10.34 -1.97 -1.85
CA ALA A 147 8.99 -2.01 -1.34
C ALA A 147 8.79 -3.19 -0.36
N LEU A 148 9.34 -4.37 -0.70
CA LEU A 148 9.29 -5.53 0.17
C LEU A 148 10.08 -5.33 1.47
N GLN A 149 11.27 -4.73 1.40
CA GLN A 149 12.06 -4.35 2.58
C GLN A 149 11.27 -3.45 3.51
N ASP A 150 10.65 -2.40 2.95
CA ASP A 150 9.84 -1.44 3.71
C ASP A 150 8.62 -2.12 4.36
N ALA A 151 7.94 -3.00 3.63
CA ALA A 151 6.80 -3.75 4.15
C ALA A 151 7.21 -4.71 5.27
N GLN A 152 8.29 -5.49 5.08
CA GLN A 152 8.82 -6.39 6.12
C GLN A 152 9.23 -5.61 7.38
N ARG A 153 9.92 -4.48 7.21
CA ARG A 153 10.34 -3.62 8.32
C ARG A 153 9.13 -3.06 9.07
N THR A 154 8.11 -2.60 8.35
CA THR A 154 6.89 -2.04 8.95
C THR A 154 6.16 -3.08 9.80
N ILE A 155 5.98 -4.30 9.30
CA ILE A 155 5.32 -5.38 10.07
C ILE A 155 6.11 -5.68 11.37
N ARG A 156 7.44 -5.70 11.32
CA ARG A 156 8.29 -5.87 12.50
C ARG A 156 8.16 -4.72 13.50
N LEU A 157 8.13 -3.48 13.01
CA LEU A 157 7.91 -2.29 13.84
C LEU A 157 6.56 -2.32 14.52
N VAL A 158 5.48 -2.64 13.81
CA VAL A 158 4.13 -2.78 14.38
C VAL A 158 4.13 -3.86 15.45
N ARG A 159 4.75 -5.01 15.20
CA ARG A 159 4.85 -6.10 16.16
C ARG A 159 5.68 -5.72 17.39
N SER A 160 6.75 -4.95 17.22
CA SER A 160 7.58 -4.46 18.35
C SER A 160 6.85 -3.45 19.22
N LYS A 161 5.91 -2.70 18.64
CA LYS A 161 5.11 -1.67 19.29
C LYS A 161 3.73 -2.16 19.75
N ALA A 162 3.49 -3.48 19.76
CA ALA A 162 2.17 -4.03 20.03
C ALA A 162 1.57 -3.54 21.35
N GLN A 163 2.37 -3.48 22.41
CA GLN A 163 1.93 -2.97 23.71
C GLN A 163 1.59 -1.46 23.65
N GLU A 164 2.44 -0.65 23.03
CA GLU A 164 2.23 0.80 22.84
C GLU A 164 0.97 1.09 22.02
N LEU A 165 0.71 0.28 21.02
CA LEU A 165 -0.42 0.41 20.12
C LEU A 165 -1.70 -0.28 20.63
N HIS A 166 -1.64 -0.92 21.80
CA HIS A 166 -2.75 -1.70 22.37
C HIS A 166 -3.32 -2.75 21.40
N ILE A 167 -2.42 -3.48 20.73
CA ILE A 167 -2.76 -4.57 19.81
C ILE A 167 -2.16 -5.90 20.25
N ASN A 168 -2.76 -6.99 19.79
CA ASN A 168 -2.20 -8.33 19.96
C ASN A 168 -1.13 -8.57 18.88
N PRO A 169 0.14 -8.90 19.23
CA PRO A 169 1.20 -9.15 18.26
C PRO A 169 0.94 -10.37 17.35
N GLY A 170 -0.04 -11.22 17.67
CA GLY A 170 -0.52 -12.33 16.85
C GLY A 170 -1.75 -11.98 15.99
N LYS A 171 -2.18 -10.72 15.95
CA LYS A 171 -3.31 -10.23 15.14
C LYS A 171 -2.89 -9.07 14.20
N ILE A 172 -1.75 -9.19 13.57
CA ILE A 172 -1.23 -8.18 12.63
C ILE A 172 -1.39 -8.68 11.20
N GLY A 173 -2.36 -8.13 10.49
CA GLY A 173 -2.61 -8.43 9.09
C GLY A 173 -2.03 -7.40 8.14
N VAL A 174 -2.15 -7.71 6.85
CA VAL A 174 -1.84 -6.81 5.74
C VAL A 174 -3.03 -6.72 4.79
N ILE A 175 -3.24 -5.54 4.22
CA ILE A 175 -4.17 -5.32 3.12
C ILE A 175 -3.46 -4.56 2.01
N GLY A 176 -3.66 -4.95 0.78
CA GLY A 176 -3.04 -4.26 -0.35
C GLY A 176 -3.89 -4.32 -1.61
N PHE A 177 -3.68 -3.34 -2.46
CA PHE A 177 -4.49 -3.03 -3.64
C PHE A 177 -3.61 -3.02 -4.88
N SER A 178 -4.03 -3.67 -5.99
CA SER A 178 -3.26 -3.65 -7.23
C SER A 178 -1.80 -4.10 -7.01
N ALA A 179 -0.81 -3.25 -7.27
CA ALA A 179 0.60 -3.49 -6.93
C ALA A 179 0.81 -3.74 -5.42
N GLY A 180 0.04 -3.08 -4.55
CA GLY A 180 0.02 -3.36 -3.11
C GLY A 180 -0.51 -4.76 -2.80
N GLY A 181 -1.44 -5.29 -3.60
CA GLY A 181 -1.90 -6.68 -3.51
C GLY A 181 -0.79 -7.69 -3.88
N TYR A 182 0.06 -7.36 -4.84
CA TYR A 182 1.29 -8.13 -5.09
C TYR A 182 2.24 -8.09 -3.89
N LEU A 183 2.39 -6.92 -3.26
CA LEU A 183 3.22 -6.78 -2.06
C LEU A 183 2.65 -7.59 -0.88
N VAL A 184 1.33 -7.74 -0.77
CA VAL A 184 0.68 -8.69 0.16
C VAL A 184 1.15 -10.12 -0.10
N ALA A 185 1.11 -10.58 -1.36
CA ALA A 185 1.57 -11.92 -1.70
C ALA A 185 3.08 -12.10 -1.40
N GLN A 186 3.90 -11.08 -1.66
CA GLN A 186 5.33 -11.13 -1.33
C GLN A 186 5.56 -11.23 0.18
N THR A 187 4.97 -10.37 1.00
CA THR A 187 5.16 -10.36 2.46
C THR A 187 4.62 -11.62 3.13
N SER A 188 3.56 -12.21 2.57
CA SER A 188 2.94 -13.44 3.05
C SER A 188 3.79 -14.68 2.81
N ASN A 189 4.65 -14.68 1.78
CA ASN A 189 5.37 -15.86 1.32
C ASN A 189 6.90 -15.71 1.35
N MET A 190 7.42 -14.49 1.50
CA MET A 190 8.86 -14.19 1.56
C MET A 190 9.22 -13.65 2.95
N VAL A 191 9.14 -14.51 3.96
CA VAL A 191 9.36 -14.13 5.37
C VAL A 191 10.83 -13.97 5.75
N ALA A 192 11.74 -14.54 4.97
CA ALA A 192 13.17 -14.33 5.16
C ALA A 192 13.51 -12.84 4.95
N PRO A 193 14.40 -12.25 5.77
CA PRO A 193 14.80 -10.86 5.61
C PRO A 193 15.39 -10.61 4.21
N THR A 194 14.93 -9.54 3.54
CA THR A 194 15.43 -9.12 2.22
C THR A 194 16.43 -7.97 2.33
N TYR A 195 16.85 -7.65 3.55
CA TYR A 195 17.87 -6.64 3.89
C TYR A 195 18.70 -7.10 5.08
N GLN A 196 19.85 -6.50 5.30
CA GLN A 196 20.67 -6.74 6.49
C GLN A 196 19.99 -6.14 7.73
N SER A 197 19.98 -6.90 8.83
CA SER A 197 19.43 -6.43 10.10
C SER A 197 20.10 -5.13 10.55
N VAL A 198 19.29 -4.13 10.89
CA VAL A 198 19.76 -2.82 11.33
C VAL A 198 19.63 -2.60 12.84
N ASP A 199 18.73 -3.35 13.50
CA ASP A 199 18.54 -3.31 14.95
C ASP A 199 17.87 -4.59 15.49
N ALA A 200 17.57 -4.61 16.80
CA ALA A 200 16.94 -5.76 17.46
C ALA A 200 15.52 -6.08 16.97
N ILE A 201 14.81 -5.10 16.39
CA ILE A 201 13.43 -5.27 15.89
C ILE A 201 13.42 -6.25 14.71
N ASP A 202 14.51 -6.33 13.96
CA ASP A 202 14.62 -7.22 12.80
C ASP A 202 14.70 -8.71 13.15
N LYS A 203 14.83 -9.04 14.45
CA LYS A 203 14.68 -10.41 14.94
C LYS A 203 13.22 -10.87 15.03
N LEU A 204 12.26 -9.92 15.01
CA LEU A 204 10.85 -10.24 15.02
C LEU A 204 10.38 -10.75 13.66
N SER A 205 9.29 -11.50 13.65
CA SER A 205 8.70 -11.99 12.42
C SER A 205 8.10 -10.85 11.58
N SER A 206 8.40 -10.84 10.29
CA SER A 206 7.73 -9.99 9.29
C SER A 206 6.55 -10.71 8.63
N ARG A 207 6.23 -11.96 9.03
CA ARG A 207 5.08 -12.68 8.51
C ARG A 207 3.80 -12.06 9.06
N PRO A 208 2.84 -11.65 8.21
CA PRO A 208 1.53 -11.24 8.67
C PRO A 208 0.74 -12.43 9.23
N ASP A 209 -0.19 -12.19 10.13
CA ASP A 209 -1.02 -13.23 10.75
C ASP A 209 -2.26 -13.53 9.90
N PHE A 210 -2.67 -12.59 9.03
CA PHE A 210 -3.68 -12.74 7.99
C PHE A 210 -3.39 -11.75 6.83
N ALA A 211 -3.95 -12.02 5.65
CA ALA A 211 -3.65 -11.24 4.45
C ALA A 211 -4.90 -10.97 3.61
N ILE A 212 -5.00 -9.77 3.05
CA ILE A 212 -6.11 -9.33 2.21
C ILE A 212 -5.54 -8.71 0.94
N ALA A 213 -5.80 -9.31 -0.22
CA ALA A 213 -5.35 -8.81 -1.51
C ALA A 213 -6.55 -8.49 -2.41
N LEU A 214 -6.71 -7.20 -2.71
CA LEU A 214 -7.79 -6.69 -3.55
C LEU A 214 -7.23 -6.35 -4.93
N TYR A 215 -7.87 -6.89 -5.95
CA TYR A 215 -7.45 -6.79 -7.36
C TYR A 215 -5.92 -6.84 -7.53
N PRO A 216 -5.26 -7.89 -6.97
CA PRO A 216 -3.80 -7.97 -7.00
C PRO A 216 -3.29 -8.06 -8.43
N GLY A 217 -2.23 -7.28 -8.72
CA GLY A 217 -1.53 -7.37 -9.99
C GLY A 217 -0.35 -8.35 -9.96
N HIS A 218 0.28 -8.54 -11.12
CA HIS A 218 1.61 -9.12 -11.31
C HIS A 218 1.82 -10.58 -10.86
N LEU A 219 0.79 -11.28 -10.42
CA LEU A 219 0.86 -12.68 -9.97
C LEU A 219 0.70 -13.67 -11.13
N CYS A 220 0.03 -13.25 -12.21
CA CYS A 220 -0.17 -14.04 -13.42
C CYS A 220 0.92 -13.70 -14.45
N ARG A 221 1.60 -14.72 -14.94
CA ARG A 221 2.69 -14.60 -15.92
C ARG A 221 2.32 -15.27 -17.25
N ALA A 222 3.18 -15.13 -18.23
CA ALA A 222 3.01 -15.71 -19.57
C ALA A 222 2.57 -17.18 -19.49
N GLY A 223 1.57 -17.54 -20.32
CA GLY A 223 0.98 -18.89 -20.36
C GLY A 223 0.13 -19.23 -19.14
N GLY A 224 -0.40 -18.22 -18.42
CA GLY A 224 -1.28 -18.45 -17.27
C GLY A 224 -0.57 -19.14 -16.10
N LYS A 225 0.70 -18.84 -15.87
CA LYS A 225 1.50 -19.40 -14.78
C LYS A 225 1.55 -18.44 -13.61
N PHE A 226 1.54 -18.99 -12.39
CA PHE A 226 1.80 -18.20 -11.19
C PHE A 226 3.23 -17.66 -11.19
N ASP A 227 3.43 -16.49 -10.59
CA ASP A 227 4.74 -15.85 -10.51
C ASP A 227 5.78 -16.78 -9.83
N PRO A 228 6.84 -17.21 -10.55
CA PRO A 228 7.85 -18.09 -9.99
C PRO A 228 8.71 -17.43 -8.89
N GLY A 229 8.62 -16.10 -8.77
CA GLY A 229 9.29 -15.36 -7.70
C GLY A 229 8.60 -15.49 -6.33
N ILE A 230 7.37 -16.03 -6.29
CA ILE A 230 6.61 -16.23 -5.05
C ILE A 230 6.38 -17.74 -4.84
N ARG A 231 7.01 -18.27 -3.80
CA ARG A 231 6.83 -19.66 -3.41
C ARG A 231 5.83 -19.73 -2.23
N VAL A 232 4.61 -20.15 -2.52
CA VAL A 232 3.60 -20.40 -1.49
C VAL A 232 3.90 -21.68 -0.73
N THR A 233 3.86 -21.63 0.59
CA THR A 233 4.05 -22.78 1.48
C THR A 233 2.98 -22.79 2.55
N SER A 234 2.86 -23.86 3.33
CA SER A 234 1.96 -23.96 4.48
C SER A 234 2.22 -22.91 5.59
N GLN A 235 3.29 -22.14 5.47
CA GLN A 235 3.59 -21.03 6.36
C GLN A 235 2.90 -19.72 5.94
N ALA A 236 2.27 -19.65 4.77
CA ALA A 236 1.50 -18.48 4.38
C ALA A 236 0.31 -18.26 5.35
N PRO A 237 -0.10 -17.01 5.60
CA PRO A 237 -1.25 -16.73 6.45
C PRO A 237 -2.57 -17.06 5.73
N PRO A 238 -3.68 -17.27 6.46
CA PRO A 238 -5.02 -17.23 5.88
C PRO A 238 -5.18 -15.98 5.01
N THR A 239 -5.74 -16.14 3.81
CA THR A 239 -5.73 -15.07 2.81
C THR A 239 -7.10 -14.84 2.20
N PHE A 240 -7.55 -13.58 2.20
CA PHE A 240 -8.75 -13.13 1.48
C PHE A 240 -8.34 -12.52 0.13
N LEU A 241 -9.03 -12.88 -0.92
CA LEU A 241 -8.80 -12.42 -2.30
C LEU A 241 -10.10 -11.92 -2.92
N LEU A 242 -10.02 -10.81 -3.64
CA LEU A 242 -11.18 -10.28 -4.37
C LEU A 242 -10.74 -9.56 -5.64
N GLN A 243 -11.47 -9.80 -6.74
CA GLN A 243 -11.20 -9.14 -8.02
C GLN A 243 -12.47 -9.06 -8.87
N ALA A 244 -12.53 -8.08 -9.78
CA ALA A 244 -13.57 -7.97 -10.79
C ALA A 244 -13.12 -8.67 -12.09
N TRP A 245 -14.07 -9.31 -12.77
CA TRP A 245 -13.83 -10.03 -14.02
C TRP A 245 -13.54 -9.08 -15.20
N ASP A 246 -14.10 -7.89 -15.12
CA ASP A 246 -13.93 -6.83 -16.11
C ASP A 246 -12.79 -5.86 -15.80
N ASP A 247 -11.84 -6.24 -14.92
CA ASP A 247 -10.66 -5.46 -14.60
C ASP A 247 -9.79 -5.26 -15.85
N PRO A 248 -9.65 -4.01 -16.36
CA PRO A 248 -8.91 -3.73 -17.58
C PRO A 248 -7.39 -3.60 -17.37
N VAL A 249 -6.93 -3.63 -16.11
CA VAL A 249 -5.53 -3.39 -15.75
C VAL A 249 -4.84 -4.70 -15.36
N ASP A 250 -5.44 -5.42 -14.42
CA ASP A 250 -4.89 -6.65 -13.88
C ASP A 250 -5.86 -7.82 -14.14
N PRO A 251 -5.47 -8.79 -14.97
CA PRO A 251 -6.36 -9.88 -15.34
C PRO A 251 -6.68 -10.77 -14.15
N ILE A 252 -7.89 -11.29 -14.11
CA ILE A 252 -8.45 -12.12 -13.03
C ILE A 252 -7.59 -13.36 -12.68
N CYS A 253 -6.74 -13.80 -13.61
CA CYS A 253 -5.82 -14.90 -13.36
C CYS A 253 -4.87 -14.65 -12.18
N ASN A 254 -4.61 -13.38 -11.82
CA ASN A 254 -3.81 -13.04 -10.64
C ASN A 254 -4.39 -13.65 -9.36
N SER A 255 -5.68 -13.39 -9.10
CA SER A 255 -6.37 -13.90 -7.91
C SER A 255 -6.62 -15.41 -7.98
N ILE A 256 -7.00 -15.93 -9.14
CA ILE A 256 -7.27 -17.36 -9.33
C ILE A 256 -6.00 -18.20 -9.08
N LEU A 257 -4.88 -17.79 -9.67
CA LEU A 257 -3.64 -18.55 -9.54
C LEU A 257 -3.08 -18.48 -8.11
N TYR A 258 -3.23 -17.34 -7.44
CA TYR A 258 -2.77 -17.22 -6.06
C TYR A 258 -3.66 -18.04 -5.12
N ALA A 259 -4.98 -18.00 -5.27
CA ALA A 259 -5.89 -18.86 -4.49
C ALA A 259 -5.56 -20.34 -4.68
N ARG A 260 -5.32 -20.77 -5.93
CA ARG A 260 -4.90 -22.14 -6.22
C ARG A 260 -3.57 -22.51 -5.58
N ALA A 261 -2.60 -21.61 -5.57
CA ALA A 261 -1.31 -21.86 -4.94
C ALA A 261 -1.43 -21.99 -3.41
N LEU A 262 -2.32 -21.19 -2.77
CA LEU A 262 -2.66 -21.32 -1.36
C LEU A 262 -3.32 -22.67 -1.05
N ASP A 263 -4.33 -23.06 -1.83
CA ASP A 263 -5.00 -24.36 -1.71
C ASP A 263 -4.00 -25.53 -1.81
N GLN A 264 -3.13 -25.52 -2.82
CA GLN A 264 -2.08 -26.52 -3.00
C GLN A 264 -1.10 -26.59 -1.82
N ALA A 265 -0.92 -25.49 -1.10
CA ALA A 265 -0.09 -25.43 0.11
C ALA A 265 -0.86 -25.76 1.41
N GLY A 266 -2.16 -26.05 1.31
CA GLY A 266 -3.03 -26.32 2.46
C GLY A 266 -3.32 -25.08 3.31
N VAL A 267 -3.27 -23.90 2.72
CA VAL A 267 -3.53 -22.61 3.40
C VAL A 267 -4.98 -22.19 3.16
N PRO A 268 -5.77 -21.90 4.22
CA PRO A 268 -7.13 -21.39 4.06
C PRO A 268 -7.15 -20.10 3.23
N ALA A 269 -7.99 -20.05 2.22
CA ALA A 269 -8.18 -18.86 1.39
C ALA A 269 -9.65 -18.66 1.07
N GLU A 270 -10.10 -17.40 1.06
CA GLU A 270 -11.42 -17.01 0.59
C GLU A 270 -11.26 -16.17 -0.68
N LEU A 271 -11.98 -16.51 -1.75
CA LEU A 271 -11.88 -15.86 -3.05
C LEU A 271 -13.25 -15.39 -3.53
N HIS A 272 -13.40 -14.10 -3.78
CA HIS A 272 -14.57 -13.49 -4.38
C HIS A 272 -14.25 -12.91 -5.76
N LEU A 273 -15.05 -13.32 -6.76
CA LEU A 273 -14.94 -12.85 -8.13
C LEU A 273 -16.26 -12.21 -8.56
N PHE A 274 -16.21 -10.93 -8.89
CA PHE A 274 -17.38 -10.18 -9.33
C PHE A 274 -17.35 -9.99 -10.84
N ALA A 275 -18.53 -10.04 -11.48
CA ALA A 275 -18.62 -9.86 -12.93
C ALA A 275 -18.19 -8.46 -13.36
N LYS A 276 -18.45 -7.45 -12.51
CA LYS A 276 -18.15 -6.04 -12.76
C LYS A 276 -17.60 -5.36 -11.52
N GLY A 277 -16.81 -4.31 -11.75
CA GLY A 277 -16.17 -3.50 -10.72
C GLY A 277 -14.92 -2.79 -11.25
N GLY A 278 -14.38 -3.26 -12.38
CA GLY A 278 -13.16 -2.70 -12.95
C GLY A 278 -11.94 -2.82 -12.04
N HIS A 279 -11.07 -1.82 -12.09
CA HIS A 279 -9.85 -1.73 -11.29
C HIS A 279 -9.89 -0.51 -10.37
N ALA A 280 -9.13 -0.55 -9.26
CA ALA A 280 -8.96 0.57 -8.32
C ALA A 280 -10.28 1.14 -7.76
N PHE A 281 -11.28 0.30 -7.52
CA PHE A 281 -12.57 0.75 -7.00
C PHE A 281 -12.52 1.24 -5.54
N GLY A 282 -11.56 0.81 -4.74
CA GLY A 282 -11.40 1.19 -3.34
C GLY A 282 -12.71 1.03 -2.54
N LEU A 283 -13.10 2.08 -1.82
CA LEU A 283 -14.40 2.20 -1.13
C LEU A 283 -15.41 3.06 -1.92
N ARG A 284 -15.05 3.51 -3.12
CA ARG A 284 -15.80 4.54 -3.86
C ARG A 284 -16.82 3.99 -4.85
N ASP A 285 -16.70 2.74 -5.29
CA ASP A 285 -17.77 2.11 -6.09
C ASP A 285 -19.05 1.96 -5.24
N LYS A 286 -20.16 2.42 -5.79
CA LYS A 286 -21.48 2.32 -5.17
C LYS A 286 -22.53 1.68 -6.11
N GLU A 287 -22.13 1.39 -7.34
CA GLU A 287 -23.03 0.95 -8.40
C GLU A 287 -22.98 -0.57 -8.60
N HIS A 288 -21.84 -1.19 -8.31
CA HIS A 288 -21.64 -2.60 -8.57
C HIS A 288 -21.64 -3.43 -7.27
N PRO A 289 -21.98 -4.73 -7.35
CA PRO A 289 -21.93 -5.64 -6.20
C PRO A 289 -20.57 -5.71 -5.51
N VAL A 290 -19.48 -5.37 -6.21
CA VAL A 290 -18.14 -5.30 -5.64
C VAL A 290 -18.05 -4.34 -4.44
N SER A 291 -18.92 -3.34 -4.37
CA SER A 291 -19.02 -2.41 -3.23
C SER A 291 -19.31 -3.09 -1.88
N SER A 292 -19.74 -4.35 -1.90
CA SER A 292 -19.97 -5.15 -0.68
C SER A 292 -18.68 -5.71 -0.06
N TRP A 293 -17.52 -5.57 -0.72
CA TRP A 293 -16.27 -6.17 -0.28
C TRP A 293 -15.89 -5.86 1.18
N PRO A 294 -16.14 -4.66 1.74
CA PRO A 294 -15.80 -4.40 3.14
C PRO A 294 -16.54 -5.30 4.13
N SER A 295 -17.81 -5.61 3.83
CA SER A 295 -18.61 -6.51 4.65
C SER A 295 -18.16 -7.97 4.53
N LEU A 296 -17.72 -8.39 3.34
CA LEU A 296 -17.17 -9.73 3.13
C LEU A 296 -15.87 -9.90 3.93
N VAL A 297 -14.96 -8.94 3.85
CA VAL A 297 -13.73 -8.95 4.67
C VAL A 297 -14.05 -8.96 6.16
N GLU A 298 -15.00 -8.15 6.63
CA GLU A 298 -15.38 -8.12 8.04
C GLU A 298 -15.91 -9.49 8.52
N ASN A 299 -16.74 -10.16 7.73
CA ASN A 299 -17.25 -11.49 8.06
C ASN A 299 -16.11 -12.51 8.10
N TRP A 300 -15.26 -12.52 7.07
CA TRP A 300 -14.11 -13.40 7.02
C TRP A 300 -13.15 -13.19 8.20
N LEU A 301 -12.88 -11.94 8.62
CA LEU A 301 -12.05 -11.65 9.80
C LEU A 301 -12.66 -12.18 11.09
N LYS A 302 -13.99 -12.20 11.23
CA LYS A 302 -14.68 -12.85 12.34
C LYS A 302 -14.51 -14.37 12.29
N ASP A 303 -14.68 -14.96 11.12
CA ASP A 303 -14.57 -16.41 10.94
C ASP A 303 -13.18 -16.96 11.27
N ILE A 304 -12.12 -16.19 10.99
CA ILE A 304 -10.75 -16.56 11.35
C ILE A 304 -10.31 -16.06 12.75
N GLY A 305 -11.23 -15.49 13.55
CA GLY A 305 -10.97 -15.05 14.94
C GLY A 305 -10.10 -13.81 15.09
N MET A 306 -10.05 -12.95 14.07
CA MET A 306 -9.28 -11.70 14.10
C MET A 306 -10.12 -10.50 14.61
N LEU A 307 -11.46 -10.60 14.57
CA LEU A 307 -12.40 -9.63 15.14
C LEU A 307 -13.21 -10.20 16.29
#